data_99c25a16009fa5f895c126e2d029fffc
#
_entry.id   99c25a16009fa5f895c126e2d029fffc
#
_cell.length_a   1.000
_cell.length_b   1.000
_cell.length_c   1.000
_cell.angle_alpha   90.00
_cell.angle_beta   90.00
_cell.angle_gamma   90.00
#
_symmetry.space_group_name_H-M   'P 1'
#
loop_
_entity.id
_entity.type
_entity.pdbx_description
1 polymer ?
#
loop_
_entity_poly.entity_id
_entity_poly.type
_entity_poly.pdbx_seq_one_letter_code
_entity_poly.pdbx_strand_id
1 'polypeptide(L)'
;MSQDTIGSHQATVHSTSAEGFNARELRNALGSFATGVTIITTRDRAGKLHGMTANSFSSVSLTPPLVLWSASLFMQSLPAFQEGSHFVVNILAYDQIELSNSFATKNDDKFINVGHIIPESGAPVLIGSAAHFECRNEFRHYGGDHIIFIGHVERFAYTDRPTLLFCRGKYMRGEPILQT
;
A
#
# COMPACT_ATOMS: atom_id res chain seq x y z
N MET A 1 13.13 -16.71 -44.62
CA MET A 1 12.05 -17.26 -43.83
C MET A 1 12.56 -17.43 -42.38
N SER A 2 12.36 -16.44 -41.58
CA SER A 2 12.77 -16.44 -40.17
C SER A 2 11.60 -17.00 -39.36
N GLN A 3 11.80 -18.15 -38.72
CA GLN A 3 10.79 -18.71 -37.78
C GLN A 3 11.00 -18.02 -36.45
N ASP A 4 10.11 -17.10 -36.12
CA ASP A 4 9.97 -16.57 -34.76
C ASP A 4 9.40 -17.68 -33.87
N THR A 5 10.29 -18.32 -33.12
CA THR A 5 9.91 -19.28 -32.09
C THR A 5 9.33 -18.49 -30.91
N ILE A 6 8.02 -18.34 -30.87
CA ILE A 6 7.29 -17.89 -29.67
C ILE A 6 7.46 -19.01 -28.66
N GLY A 7 8.38 -18.82 -27.70
CA GLY A 7 8.56 -19.72 -26.58
C GLY A 7 7.24 -19.82 -25.78
N SER A 8 6.62 -21.00 -25.81
CA SER A 8 5.43 -21.30 -25.01
C SER A 8 5.80 -21.23 -23.52
N HIS A 9 5.46 -20.14 -22.85
CA HIS A 9 5.53 -20.04 -21.39
C HIS A 9 4.39 -20.88 -20.82
N GLN A 10 4.61 -22.19 -20.63
CA GLN A 10 3.64 -23.02 -19.94
C GLN A 10 3.57 -22.60 -18.46
N ALA A 11 2.38 -22.20 -18.02
CA ALA A 11 2.13 -21.91 -16.62
C ALA A 11 2.10 -23.23 -15.82
N THR A 12 2.79 -23.26 -14.68
CA THR A 12 2.65 -24.35 -13.71
C THR A 12 1.38 -24.12 -12.89
N VAL A 13 0.47 -25.10 -12.90
CA VAL A 13 -0.75 -25.06 -12.10
C VAL A 13 -0.44 -25.59 -10.70
N HIS A 14 -0.77 -24.81 -9.68
CA HIS A 14 -0.64 -25.18 -8.27
C HIS A 14 -2.04 -25.37 -7.68
N SER A 15 -2.27 -26.46 -6.95
CA SER A 15 -3.53 -26.74 -6.25
C SER A 15 -3.30 -26.81 -4.74
N THR A 16 -4.36 -26.56 -3.97
CA THR A 16 -4.35 -26.76 -2.51
C THR A 16 -4.23 -28.25 -2.20
N SER A 17 -3.27 -28.63 -1.36
CA SER A 17 -3.20 -29.95 -0.71
C SER A 17 -3.85 -29.91 0.68
N ALA A 18 -3.89 -31.03 1.38
CA ALA A 18 -4.33 -31.08 2.77
C ALA A 18 -3.47 -30.19 3.70
N GLU A 19 -2.23 -29.88 3.29
CA GLU A 19 -1.29 -29.00 3.99
C GLU A 19 -1.39 -27.54 3.53
N GLY A 20 -2.26 -27.21 2.56
CA GLY A 20 -2.41 -25.88 1.97
C GLY A 20 -1.49 -25.61 0.77
N PHE A 21 -1.46 -24.37 0.30
CA PHE A 21 -0.54 -23.91 -0.74
C PHE A 21 0.88 -23.72 -0.20
N ASN A 22 1.87 -23.92 -1.07
CA ASN A 22 3.20 -23.39 -0.80
C ASN A 22 3.12 -21.86 -0.75
N ALA A 23 3.34 -21.28 0.43
CA ALA A 23 3.18 -19.84 0.67
C ALA A 23 4.11 -18.98 -0.21
N ARG A 24 5.28 -19.51 -0.59
CA ARG A 24 6.22 -18.81 -1.48
C ARG A 24 5.69 -18.76 -2.90
N GLU A 25 5.18 -19.87 -3.42
CA GLU A 25 4.64 -19.94 -4.78
C GLU A 25 3.37 -19.08 -4.91
N LEU A 26 2.48 -19.14 -3.91
CA LEU A 26 1.30 -18.26 -3.87
C LEU A 26 1.72 -16.78 -3.87
N ARG A 27 2.71 -16.41 -3.05
CA ARG A 27 3.22 -15.04 -3.01
C ARG A 27 3.84 -14.61 -4.34
N ASN A 28 4.55 -15.49 -5.04
CA ASN A 28 5.11 -15.23 -6.37
C ASN A 28 3.99 -14.96 -7.39
N ALA A 29 2.92 -15.76 -7.37
CA ALA A 29 1.77 -15.57 -8.24
C ALA A 29 1.05 -14.24 -7.95
N LEU A 30 0.76 -13.94 -6.68
CA LEU A 30 0.18 -12.66 -6.26
C LEU A 30 1.06 -11.47 -6.64
N GLY A 31 2.39 -11.62 -6.55
CA GLY A 31 3.36 -10.60 -6.94
C GLY A 31 3.37 -10.25 -8.42
N SER A 32 2.71 -11.03 -9.29
CA SER A 32 2.53 -10.71 -10.71
C SER A 32 1.52 -9.58 -10.94
N PHE A 33 0.68 -9.28 -9.94
CA PHE A 33 -0.20 -8.11 -9.96
C PHE A 33 0.61 -6.86 -9.58
N ALA A 34 0.92 -6.02 -10.56
CA ALA A 34 1.63 -4.75 -10.33
C ALA A 34 0.73 -3.80 -9.54
N THR A 35 1.25 -3.26 -8.44
CA THR A 35 0.53 -2.32 -7.57
C THR A 35 1.27 -1.01 -7.49
N GLY A 36 0.58 0.05 -7.08
CA GLY A 36 1.21 1.22 -6.48
C GLY A 36 1.83 0.85 -5.13
N VAL A 37 2.72 1.70 -4.63
CA VAL A 37 3.27 1.62 -3.28
C VAL A 37 2.72 2.78 -2.46
N THR A 38 2.19 2.47 -1.27
CA THR A 38 1.67 3.47 -0.36
C THR A 38 2.36 3.40 0.99
N ILE A 39 2.36 4.52 1.71
CA ILE A 39 2.58 4.54 3.15
C ILE A 39 1.27 4.97 3.80
N ILE A 40 0.73 4.09 4.63
CA ILE A 40 -0.44 4.40 5.44
C ILE A 40 0.04 4.97 6.77
N THR A 41 -0.49 6.14 7.14
CA THR A 41 -0.09 6.86 8.34
C THR A 41 -1.27 7.12 9.25
N THR A 42 -1.04 7.16 10.55
CA THR A 42 -2.04 7.50 11.56
C THR A 42 -1.36 8.10 12.78
N ARG A 43 -2.16 8.56 13.73
CA ARG A 43 -1.72 9.08 15.03
C ARG A 43 -2.51 8.36 16.13
N ASP A 44 -1.80 7.86 17.14
CA ASP A 44 -2.45 7.24 18.29
C ASP A 44 -2.98 8.28 19.29
N ARG A 45 -3.68 7.80 20.33
CA ARG A 45 -4.26 8.65 21.38
C ARG A 45 -3.21 9.40 22.21
N ALA A 46 -1.99 8.89 22.28
CA ALA A 46 -0.88 9.53 22.97
C ALA A 46 -0.21 10.61 22.12
N GLY A 47 -0.62 10.76 20.84
CA GLY A 47 -0.07 11.73 19.92
C GLY A 47 1.13 11.21 19.12
N LYS A 48 1.55 9.95 19.30
CA LYS A 48 2.64 9.33 18.54
C LYS A 48 2.19 9.03 17.12
N LEU A 49 3.05 9.34 16.16
CA LEU A 49 2.82 9.07 14.74
C LEU A 49 3.23 7.64 14.41
N HIS A 50 2.40 6.99 13.60
CA HIS A 50 2.63 5.62 13.12
C HIS A 50 2.49 5.58 11.61
N GLY A 51 3.27 4.70 10.98
CA GLY A 51 3.19 4.51 9.54
C GLY A 51 3.70 3.14 9.11
N MET A 52 3.19 2.65 8.00
CA MET A 52 3.63 1.40 7.38
C MET A 52 3.54 1.46 5.87
N THR A 53 4.47 0.80 5.20
CA THR A 53 4.40 0.58 3.76
C THR A 53 3.39 -0.51 3.45
N ALA A 54 2.51 -0.24 2.50
CA ALA A 54 1.49 -1.17 2.03
C ALA A 54 1.32 -1.06 0.52
N ASN A 55 1.06 -2.20 -0.12
CA ASN A 55 0.67 -2.28 -1.52
C ASN A 55 -0.74 -2.88 -1.71
N SER A 56 -1.46 -3.03 -0.60
CA SER A 56 -2.83 -3.56 -0.57
C SER A 56 -3.93 -2.50 -0.77
N PHE A 57 -3.55 -1.26 -1.05
CA PHE A 57 -4.50 -0.16 -1.28
C PHE A 57 -5.33 -0.39 -2.55
N SER A 58 -6.64 -0.11 -2.44
CA SER A 58 -7.57 -0.06 -3.58
C SER A 58 -8.70 0.93 -3.36
N SER A 59 -9.24 1.46 -4.45
CA SER A 59 -10.53 2.17 -4.43
C SER A 59 -11.67 1.18 -4.21
N VAL A 60 -12.76 1.64 -3.55
CA VAL A 60 -13.96 0.84 -3.28
C VAL A 60 -15.18 1.47 -3.94
N SER A 61 -15.43 2.75 -3.69
CA SER A 61 -16.65 3.46 -4.14
C SER A 61 -16.37 4.93 -4.36
N LEU A 62 -17.12 5.55 -5.26
CA LEU A 62 -17.13 7.01 -5.44
C LEU A 62 -18.28 7.68 -4.70
N THR A 63 -19.35 6.94 -4.41
CA THR A 63 -20.53 7.47 -3.71
C THR A 63 -21.07 6.42 -2.74
N PRO A 64 -20.76 6.53 -1.43
CA PRO A 64 -19.81 7.46 -0.82
C PRO A 64 -18.35 7.18 -1.28
N PRO A 65 -17.42 8.14 -1.15
CA PRO A 65 -16.03 7.94 -1.56
C PRO A 65 -15.30 7.06 -0.53
N LEU A 66 -15.05 5.81 -0.90
CA LEU A 66 -14.44 4.81 -0.04
C LEU A 66 -13.17 4.23 -0.68
N VAL A 67 -12.18 3.97 0.17
CA VAL A 67 -10.95 3.26 -0.15
C VAL A 67 -10.69 2.14 0.85
N LEU A 68 -9.89 1.15 0.49
CA LEU A 68 -9.46 0.09 1.40
C LEU A 68 -7.94 -0.10 1.38
N TRP A 69 -7.45 -0.71 2.45
CA TRP A 69 -6.12 -1.29 2.57
C TRP A 69 -6.13 -2.39 3.62
N SER A 70 -5.13 -3.26 3.61
CA SER A 70 -5.05 -4.40 4.54
C SER A 70 -3.77 -4.35 5.36
N ALA A 71 -3.89 -4.69 6.64
CA ALA A 71 -2.79 -4.79 7.60
C ALA A 71 -2.68 -6.20 8.16
N SER A 72 -1.44 -6.68 8.35
CA SER A 72 -1.20 -7.94 9.05
C SER A 72 -1.61 -7.82 10.52
N LEU A 73 -2.27 -8.84 11.07
CA LEU A 73 -2.63 -8.93 12.48
C LEU A 73 -1.40 -8.97 13.41
N PHE A 74 -0.21 -9.27 12.88
CA PHE A 74 1.06 -9.33 13.62
C PHE A 74 1.84 -8.00 13.59
N MET A 75 1.29 -6.96 12.99
CA MET A 75 1.92 -5.65 12.92
C MET A 75 1.91 -4.95 14.28
N GLN A 76 3.08 -4.49 14.75
CA GLN A 76 3.21 -3.83 16.07
C GLN A 76 2.38 -2.54 16.19
N SER A 77 2.28 -1.77 15.11
CA SER A 77 1.49 -0.52 15.08
C SER A 77 -0.02 -0.73 14.80
N LEU A 78 -0.49 -1.99 14.70
CA LEU A 78 -1.91 -2.28 14.43
C LEU A 78 -2.87 -1.59 15.43
N PRO A 79 -2.61 -1.59 16.75
CA PRO A 79 -3.49 -0.92 17.70
C PRO A 79 -3.70 0.57 17.39
N ALA A 80 -2.65 1.29 16.95
CA ALA A 80 -2.77 2.69 16.58
C ALA A 80 -3.75 2.91 15.42
N PHE A 81 -3.74 2.03 14.41
CA PHE A 81 -4.69 2.08 13.29
C PHE A 81 -6.10 1.64 13.69
N GLN A 82 -6.22 0.69 14.63
CA GLN A 82 -7.53 0.25 15.13
C GLN A 82 -8.19 1.30 16.01
N GLU A 83 -7.43 2.03 16.81
CA GLU A 83 -7.94 3.04 17.73
C GLU A 83 -8.03 4.43 17.11
N GLY A 84 -7.22 4.69 16.07
CA GLY A 84 -7.20 5.95 15.36
C GLY A 84 -8.52 6.23 14.64
N SER A 85 -9.03 7.46 14.80
CA SER A 85 -10.22 7.92 14.07
C SER A 85 -9.96 8.11 12.58
N HIS A 86 -8.73 8.45 12.21
CA HIS A 86 -8.32 8.75 10.85
C HIS A 86 -7.01 8.05 10.48
N PHE A 87 -6.84 7.86 9.19
CA PHE A 87 -5.57 7.49 8.57
C PHE A 87 -5.38 8.26 7.25
N VAL A 88 -4.14 8.37 6.82
CA VAL A 88 -3.83 8.91 5.49
C VAL A 88 -3.19 7.83 4.64
N VAL A 89 -3.66 7.68 3.42
CA VAL A 89 -3.00 6.89 2.38
C VAL A 89 -2.11 7.83 1.57
N ASN A 90 -0.79 7.66 1.65
CA ASN A 90 0.18 8.43 0.87
C ASN A 90 0.69 7.54 -0.27
N ILE A 91 0.31 7.85 -1.52
CA ILE A 91 0.81 7.16 -2.71
C ILE A 91 2.19 7.70 -3.04
N LEU A 92 3.19 6.83 -3.02
CA LEU A 92 4.57 7.24 -3.19
C LEU A 92 4.90 7.63 -4.63
N ALA A 93 5.70 8.68 -4.78
CA ALA A 93 6.37 9.00 -6.04
C ALA A 93 7.58 8.07 -6.26
N TYR A 94 8.00 7.90 -7.51
CA TYR A 94 9.02 6.93 -7.93
C TYR A 94 10.37 7.10 -7.23
N ASP A 95 10.72 8.29 -6.80
CA ASP A 95 11.96 8.63 -6.11
C ASP A 95 11.89 8.43 -4.58
N GLN A 96 10.77 7.95 -4.04
CA GLN A 96 10.57 7.69 -2.61
C GLN A 96 10.82 6.23 -2.21
N ILE A 97 11.71 5.50 -2.90
CA ILE A 97 12.04 4.10 -2.61
C ILE A 97 12.63 3.96 -1.19
N GLU A 98 13.54 4.84 -0.79
CA GLU A 98 14.14 4.79 0.55
C GLU A 98 13.10 5.00 1.65
N LEU A 99 12.14 5.90 1.41
CA LEU A 99 11.02 6.13 2.31
C LEU A 99 10.14 4.87 2.43
N SER A 100 9.83 4.22 1.29
CA SER A 100 9.12 2.94 1.28
C SER A 100 9.83 1.88 2.12
N ASN A 101 11.14 1.71 1.96
CA ASN A 101 11.94 0.74 2.69
C ASN A 101 11.98 1.06 4.19
N SER A 102 12.13 2.33 4.56
CA SER A 102 12.14 2.76 5.96
C SER A 102 10.82 2.41 6.67
N PHE A 103 9.68 2.68 6.02
CA PHE A 103 8.37 2.38 6.61
C PHE A 103 7.98 0.88 6.55
N ALA A 104 8.66 0.07 5.74
CA ALA A 104 8.50 -1.38 5.71
C ALA A 104 9.23 -2.09 6.85
N THR A 105 10.24 -1.46 7.46
CA THR A 105 11.04 -2.06 8.54
C THR A 105 10.42 -1.84 9.92
N LYS A 106 10.83 -2.65 10.90
CA LYS A 106 10.49 -2.43 12.32
C LYS A 106 11.42 -1.34 12.87
N ASN A 107 10.87 -0.16 13.10
CA ASN A 107 11.56 0.98 13.70
C ASN A 107 10.52 1.79 14.50
N ASP A 108 10.90 2.23 15.71
CA ASP A 108 10.01 3.00 16.58
C ASP A 108 9.88 4.47 16.17
N ASP A 109 10.88 5.01 15.46
CA ASP A 109 10.96 6.44 15.11
C ASP A 109 11.03 6.66 13.59
N LYS A 110 10.04 6.12 12.86
CA LYS A 110 9.99 6.19 11.40
C LYS A 110 9.86 7.61 10.84
N PHE A 111 9.42 8.57 11.65
CA PHE A 111 9.19 9.95 11.23
C PHE A 111 10.39 10.89 11.44
N ILE A 112 11.48 10.43 12.04
CA ILE A 112 12.71 11.21 12.16
C ILE A 112 13.23 11.55 10.75
N ASN A 113 13.46 12.84 10.49
CA ASN A 113 13.90 13.38 9.20
C ASN A 113 12.97 13.13 8.02
N VAL A 114 11.71 12.73 8.26
CA VAL A 114 10.70 12.57 7.23
C VAL A 114 9.84 13.83 7.15
N GLY A 115 9.87 14.50 5.99
CA GLY A 115 9.01 15.67 5.74
C GLY A 115 7.54 15.28 5.73
N HIS A 116 6.76 15.87 6.62
CA HIS A 116 5.31 15.64 6.70
C HIS A 116 4.60 16.88 7.25
N ILE A 117 3.30 16.95 7.01
CA ILE A 117 2.38 17.92 7.62
C ILE A 117 1.32 17.17 8.42
N ILE A 118 0.82 17.81 9.47
CA ILE A 118 -0.27 17.27 10.31
C ILE A 118 -1.54 18.07 10.02
N PRO A 119 -2.49 17.54 9.24
CA PRO A 119 -3.79 18.17 9.01
C PRO A 119 -4.70 18.06 10.25
N GLU A 120 -5.91 18.61 10.18
CA GLU A 120 -6.91 18.55 11.27
C GLU A 120 -7.26 17.11 11.66
N SER A 121 -7.22 16.18 10.72
CA SER A 121 -7.42 14.74 10.99
C SER A 121 -6.39 14.15 11.96
N GLY A 122 -5.25 14.82 12.14
CA GLY A 122 -4.14 14.41 13.00
C GLY A 122 -3.24 13.33 12.40
N ALA A 123 -3.64 12.65 11.34
CA ALA A 123 -2.82 11.66 10.66
C ALA A 123 -1.86 12.33 9.65
N PRO A 124 -0.55 11.98 9.65
CA PRO A 124 0.44 12.73 8.86
C PRO A 124 0.30 12.51 7.35
N VAL A 125 0.36 13.60 6.59
CA VAL A 125 0.53 13.60 5.13
C VAL A 125 2.02 13.73 4.82
N LEU A 126 2.58 12.80 4.05
CA LEU A 126 4.00 12.79 3.68
C LEU A 126 4.27 13.73 2.52
N ILE A 127 5.28 14.59 2.66
CA ILE A 127 5.68 15.54 1.62
C ILE A 127 6.28 14.78 0.43
N GLY A 128 5.94 15.22 -0.78
CA GLY A 128 6.46 14.68 -2.03
C GLY A 128 5.75 13.41 -2.53
N SER A 129 4.70 12.95 -1.88
CA SER A 129 3.85 11.88 -2.40
C SER A 129 3.19 12.28 -3.73
N ALA A 130 2.97 11.33 -4.63
CA ALA A 130 2.26 11.56 -5.89
C ALA A 130 0.77 11.90 -5.66
N ALA A 131 0.17 11.29 -4.64
CA ALA A 131 -1.17 11.64 -4.17
C ALA A 131 -1.30 11.29 -2.68
N HIS A 132 -2.30 11.87 -2.01
CA HIS A 132 -2.72 11.43 -0.69
C HIS A 132 -4.23 11.49 -0.54
N PHE A 133 -4.74 10.64 0.36
CA PHE A 133 -6.15 10.58 0.76
C PHE A 133 -6.22 10.62 2.28
N GLU A 134 -6.87 11.66 2.83
CA GLU A 134 -7.19 11.76 4.25
C GLU A 134 -8.53 11.05 4.48
N CYS A 135 -8.52 10.03 5.31
CA CYS A 135 -9.66 9.13 5.46
C CYS A 135 -10.09 9.01 6.92
N ARG A 136 -11.38 9.14 7.17
CA ARG A 136 -12.00 8.69 8.40
C ARG A 136 -12.11 7.16 8.40
N ASN A 137 -11.73 6.52 9.50
CA ASN A 137 -11.81 5.07 9.67
C ASN A 137 -13.28 4.63 9.77
N GLU A 138 -13.82 3.98 8.74
CA GLU A 138 -15.25 3.71 8.63
C GLU A 138 -15.62 2.28 9.03
N PHE A 139 -15.01 1.28 8.36
CA PHE A 139 -15.28 -0.13 8.61
C PHE A 139 -14.00 -0.94 8.72
N ARG A 140 -14.11 -2.10 9.39
CA ARG A 140 -13.01 -3.06 9.52
C ARG A 140 -13.55 -4.47 9.37
N HIS A 141 -12.85 -5.28 8.60
CA HIS A 141 -13.21 -6.68 8.36
C HIS A 141 -11.99 -7.58 8.52
N TYR A 142 -12.12 -8.62 9.31
CA TYR A 142 -11.06 -9.62 9.46
C TYR A 142 -11.08 -10.59 8.28
N GLY A 143 -9.90 -10.86 7.71
CA GLY A 143 -9.68 -11.78 6.60
C GLY A 143 -8.40 -12.59 6.78
N GLY A 144 -8.50 -13.80 7.31
CA GLY A 144 -7.34 -14.64 7.56
C GLY A 144 -6.38 -14.02 8.58
N ASP A 145 -5.12 -13.84 8.18
CA ASP A 145 -4.05 -13.23 8.98
C ASP A 145 -3.96 -11.69 8.82
N HIS A 146 -4.98 -11.09 8.19
CA HIS A 146 -5.07 -9.66 7.94
C HIS A 146 -6.39 -9.06 8.42
N ILE A 147 -6.39 -7.76 8.62
CA ILE A 147 -7.56 -6.91 8.81
C ILE A 147 -7.63 -5.90 7.66
N ILE A 148 -8.81 -5.79 7.05
CA ILE A 148 -9.12 -4.82 6.00
C ILE A 148 -9.69 -3.58 6.66
N PHE A 149 -9.08 -2.43 6.41
CA PHE A 149 -9.60 -1.13 6.79
C PHE A 149 -10.30 -0.51 5.60
N ILE A 150 -11.50 -0.01 5.80
CA ILE A 150 -12.24 0.80 4.83
C ILE A 150 -12.33 2.21 5.38
N GLY A 151 -11.83 3.18 4.62
CA GLY A 151 -11.85 4.59 4.97
C GLY A 151 -12.77 5.39 4.08
N HIS A 152 -13.53 6.30 4.69
CA HIS A 152 -14.27 7.33 3.98
C HIS A 152 -13.31 8.49 3.67
N VAL A 153 -13.13 8.78 2.39
CA VAL A 153 -12.24 9.87 1.94
C VAL A 153 -12.92 11.20 2.24
N GLU A 154 -12.27 12.03 3.04
CA GLU A 154 -12.75 13.37 3.40
C GLU A 154 -12.00 14.45 2.64
N ARG A 155 -10.70 14.22 2.35
CA ARG A 155 -9.85 15.15 1.59
C ARG A 155 -8.84 14.35 0.76
N PHE A 156 -8.43 14.88 -0.37
CA PHE A 156 -7.36 14.32 -1.19
C PHE A 156 -6.65 15.40 -2.00
N ALA A 157 -5.41 15.09 -2.39
CA ALA A 157 -4.68 15.86 -3.38
C ALA A 157 -3.80 14.93 -4.22
N TYR A 158 -3.42 15.36 -5.40
CA TYR A 158 -2.55 14.62 -6.30
C TYR A 158 -1.68 15.58 -7.13
N THR A 159 -0.62 15.04 -7.69
CA THR A 159 0.33 15.74 -8.56
C THR A 159 0.59 14.91 -9.81
N ASP A 160 1.29 15.46 -10.80
CA ASP A 160 1.70 14.73 -12.01
C ASP A 160 3.00 13.93 -11.83
N ARG A 161 3.46 13.73 -10.60
CA ARG A 161 4.68 12.96 -10.34
C ARG A 161 4.48 11.49 -10.69
N PRO A 162 5.43 10.86 -11.41
CA PRO A 162 5.38 9.43 -11.67
C PRO A 162 5.29 8.63 -10.38
N THR A 163 4.42 7.62 -10.34
CA THR A 163 4.20 6.81 -9.15
C THR A 163 5.24 5.70 -8.99
N LEU A 164 5.54 5.33 -7.75
CA LEU A 164 6.31 4.14 -7.42
C LEU A 164 5.42 2.92 -7.56
N LEU A 165 5.84 1.96 -8.40
CA LEU A 165 5.18 0.67 -8.56
C LEU A 165 5.98 -0.45 -7.90
N PHE A 166 5.28 -1.54 -7.57
CA PHE A 166 5.89 -2.77 -7.09
C PHE A 166 5.31 -3.97 -7.81
N CYS A 167 6.19 -4.78 -8.42
CA CYS A 167 5.80 -5.99 -9.15
C CYS A 167 6.89 -7.05 -9.02
N ARG A 168 6.51 -8.30 -8.75
CA ARG A 168 7.43 -9.45 -8.62
C ARG A 168 8.64 -9.18 -7.72
N GLY A 169 8.40 -8.50 -6.59
CA GLY A 169 9.44 -8.17 -5.61
C GLY A 169 10.39 -7.03 -6.02
N LYS A 170 10.05 -6.25 -7.06
CA LYS A 170 10.89 -5.15 -7.56
C LYS A 170 10.12 -3.85 -7.62
N TYR A 171 10.80 -2.76 -7.26
CA TYR A 171 10.29 -1.42 -7.52
C TYR A 171 10.43 -1.06 -9.00
N MET A 172 9.43 -0.35 -9.51
CA MET A 172 9.36 0.12 -10.88
C MET A 172 8.83 1.55 -10.91
N ARG A 173 9.12 2.28 -11.97
CA ARG A 173 8.53 3.58 -12.24
C ARG A 173 7.30 3.40 -13.14
N GLY A 174 6.18 4.01 -12.75
CA GLY A 174 4.98 4.05 -13.58
C GLY A 174 5.14 5.09 -14.68
N GLU A 175 5.15 4.63 -15.94
CA GLU A 175 5.21 5.49 -17.13
C GLU A 175 4.15 5.05 -18.14
N PRO A 176 3.54 6.01 -18.86
CA PRO A 176 2.64 5.67 -19.95
C PRO A 176 3.35 4.85 -21.02
N ILE A 177 2.68 3.84 -21.57
CA ILE A 177 3.13 3.18 -22.79
C ILE A 177 2.83 4.15 -23.94
N LEU A 178 3.87 4.64 -24.61
CA LEU A 178 3.71 5.44 -25.81
C LEU A 178 3.02 4.56 -26.87
N GLN A 179 1.78 4.91 -27.21
CA GLN A 179 1.11 4.31 -28.36
C GLN A 179 1.77 4.89 -29.60
N THR A 180 2.44 4.03 -30.38
CA THR A 180 2.98 4.33 -31.72
C THR A 180 1.85 4.39 -32.73
#